data_d2afcba374538d02bf6f731b91ca11be
#
_entry.id   d2afcba374538d02bf6f731b91ca11be
#
_cell.length_a   1.000
_cell.length_b   1.000
_cell.length_c   1.000
_cell.angle_alpha   90.00
_cell.angle_beta   90.00
_cell.angle_gamma   90.00
#
_symmetry.space_group_name_H-M   'P 1'
#
loop_
_entity.id
_entity.type
_entity.pdbx_description
1 polymer ?
#
loop_
_entity_poly.entity_id
_entity_poly.type
_entity_poly.pdbx_seq_one_letter_code
_entity_poly.pdbx_strand_id
1 'polypeptide(L)'
;MRLTYQTPEDAQLETMLPHIDILADSVPVDVLGKIPGYSDTVVTRPTREYLFLHETAIIGYHGTLFAAWYNSPAEELKGHTPIRGARSFDGGKTWSAPELIAYDPSGKLLYCPPVFGICDDTLYLLCNTMVSADHMHSLEFYRYDESDEKFHFLRSEPIPFKLNTNVCTLPNGKLLLPGRIAEMDSFPNTPAVLISDSGKIDAPWRLVKIQENGDLPDGSKLVHPELSAIIQDGLITIFCRNDLRKVPLLYQSGDGGETWSGPISHNIPFSSSKIYSGTLSNGKNYVIGSLSGRNRLSIFFSEPGTLEFTSGYDIRNGYDPVLDLYPQFSYPVACEMDGKLHVIYTMQTPERQKCIRGAMITSFPISCAACR
;
A
#
# COMPACT_ATOMS: atom_id res chain seq x y z
N MET A 1 -15.39 20.53 1.54
CA MET A 1 -14.95 21.30 0.35
C MET A 1 -14.95 20.37 -0.86
N ARG A 2 -15.85 20.55 -1.83
CA ARG A 2 -15.85 19.72 -3.05
C ARG A 2 -14.59 19.99 -3.84
N LEU A 3 -13.90 18.94 -4.26
CA LEU A 3 -12.66 19.03 -5.01
C LEU A 3 -12.85 19.80 -6.31
N THR A 4 -12.00 20.79 -6.57
CA THR A 4 -12.03 21.70 -7.73
C THR A 4 -11.67 21.02 -9.07
N TYR A 5 -11.51 19.68 -9.10
CA TYR A 5 -11.06 18.94 -10.29
C TYR A 5 -11.98 17.78 -10.68
N GLN A 6 -13.21 17.75 -10.22
CA GLN A 6 -14.18 16.74 -10.65
C GLN A 6 -14.68 17.07 -12.06
N THR A 7 -14.64 16.06 -12.93
CA THR A 7 -15.32 16.14 -14.22
C THR A 7 -16.83 15.95 -14.02
N PRO A 8 -17.68 16.29 -15.03
CA PRO A 8 -19.11 15.96 -14.96
C PRO A 8 -19.39 14.48 -14.70
N GLU A 9 -18.54 13.59 -15.24
CA GLU A 9 -18.65 12.14 -15.06
C GLU A 9 -18.29 11.73 -13.63
N ASP A 10 -17.28 12.36 -13.00
CA ASP A 10 -16.95 12.12 -11.59
C ASP A 10 -18.13 12.53 -10.69
N ALA A 11 -18.72 13.70 -10.94
CA ALA A 11 -19.89 14.18 -10.20
C ALA A 11 -21.11 13.26 -10.42
N GLN A 12 -21.30 12.73 -11.62
CA GLN A 12 -22.35 11.77 -11.91
C GLN A 12 -22.16 10.49 -11.07
N LEU A 13 -20.97 9.88 -11.09
CA LEU A 13 -20.69 8.70 -10.30
C LEU A 13 -20.93 8.95 -8.80
N GLU A 14 -20.42 10.08 -8.28
CA GLU A 14 -20.60 10.41 -6.85
C GLU A 14 -22.08 10.46 -6.44
N THR A 15 -22.97 10.98 -7.32
CA THR A 15 -24.43 11.02 -7.02
C THR A 15 -25.10 9.65 -7.06
N MET A 16 -24.49 8.64 -7.68
CA MET A 16 -25.00 7.27 -7.77
C MET A 16 -24.56 6.39 -6.61
N LEU A 17 -23.62 6.86 -5.78
CA LEU A 17 -23.04 6.10 -4.67
C LEU A 17 -23.57 6.62 -3.32
N PRO A 18 -23.70 5.73 -2.32
CA PRO A 18 -23.74 6.16 -0.93
C PRO A 18 -22.49 7.01 -0.64
N HIS A 19 -22.63 8.02 0.23
CA HIS A 19 -21.55 8.93 0.60
C HIS A 19 -21.36 8.99 2.11
N ILE A 20 -20.10 9.10 2.54
CA ILE A 20 -19.74 9.34 3.92
C ILE A 20 -18.63 10.40 4.02
N ASP A 21 -18.83 11.43 4.83
CA ASP A 21 -17.79 12.37 5.21
C ASP A 21 -16.95 11.75 6.33
N ILE A 22 -15.69 11.45 6.03
CA ILE A 22 -14.72 10.91 7.00
C ILE A 22 -13.58 11.88 7.30
N LEU A 23 -13.40 12.92 6.49
CA LEU A 23 -12.45 14.01 6.72
C LEU A 23 -13.19 15.22 7.27
N ALA A 24 -12.81 15.68 8.47
CA ALA A 24 -13.41 16.84 9.10
C ALA A 24 -13.15 18.13 8.28
N ASP A 25 -14.16 18.99 8.15
CA ASP A 25 -14.08 20.27 7.44
C ASP A 25 -12.97 21.20 7.98
N SER A 26 -12.57 21.02 9.25
CA SER A 26 -11.52 21.79 9.89
C SER A 26 -10.10 21.46 9.36
N VAL A 27 -9.91 20.37 8.62
CA VAL A 27 -8.60 19.98 8.08
C VAL A 27 -8.29 20.80 6.82
N PRO A 28 -7.26 21.67 6.84
CA PRO A 28 -6.95 22.57 5.74
C PRO A 28 -6.14 21.85 4.66
N VAL A 29 -6.77 20.99 3.88
CA VAL A 29 -6.11 20.08 2.90
C VAL A 29 -5.17 20.80 1.94
N ASP A 30 -5.49 22.03 1.55
CA ASP A 30 -4.69 22.79 0.58
C ASP A 30 -3.35 23.28 1.15
N VAL A 31 -3.24 23.42 2.48
CA VAL A 31 -2.11 24.02 3.19
C VAL A 31 -1.61 23.18 4.36
N LEU A 32 -1.57 21.84 4.20
CA LEU A 32 -1.05 20.97 5.27
C LEU A 32 0.40 21.30 5.58
N GLY A 33 0.72 21.34 6.88
CA GLY A 33 2.09 21.43 7.35
C GLY A 33 2.84 20.11 7.22
N LYS A 34 4.18 20.18 7.28
CA LYS A 34 5.02 18.98 7.42
C LYS A 34 4.73 18.30 8.76
N ILE A 35 4.81 16.97 8.78
CA ILE A 35 4.63 16.23 10.03
C ILE A 35 5.76 16.54 11.01
N PRO A 36 5.44 16.89 12.29
CA PRO A 36 6.47 17.24 13.27
C PRO A 36 7.42 16.08 13.58
N GLY A 37 8.69 16.41 13.87
CA GLY A 37 9.70 15.41 14.30
C GLY A 37 10.07 14.37 13.25
N TYR A 38 9.77 14.63 11.98
CA TYR A 38 10.09 13.72 10.89
C TYR A 38 11.60 13.63 10.62
N SER A 39 12.00 12.48 10.08
CA SER A 39 13.31 12.28 9.45
C SER A 39 13.14 11.53 8.14
N ASP A 40 13.80 11.99 7.10
CA ASP A 40 13.80 11.34 5.78
C ASP A 40 15.14 10.60 5.57
N THR A 41 15.07 9.37 5.07
CA THR A 41 16.25 8.56 4.76
C THR A 41 16.06 7.82 3.44
N VAL A 42 17.13 7.67 2.68
CA VAL A 42 17.14 6.84 1.47
C VAL A 42 17.34 5.38 1.87
N VAL A 43 16.38 4.53 1.55
CA VAL A 43 16.48 3.07 1.76
C VAL A 43 17.39 2.46 0.71
N THR A 44 17.14 2.77 -0.55
CA THR A 44 17.98 2.32 -1.65
C THR A 44 17.91 3.27 -2.85
N ARG A 45 19.00 3.36 -3.57
CA ARG A 45 19.11 4.13 -4.81
C ARG A 45 19.03 3.22 -6.03
N PRO A 46 18.64 3.72 -7.19
CA PRO A 46 18.78 3.00 -8.45
C PRO A 46 20.25 2.59 -8.70
N THR A 47 20.45 1.47 -9.36
CA THR A 47 21.77 0.96 -9.78
C THR A 47 21.83 0.87 -11.30
N ARG A 48 23.03 0.56 -11.85
CA ARG A 48 23.15 0.33 -13.30
C ARG A 48 22.36 -0.90 -13.78
N GLU A 49 22.22 -1.90 -12.92
CA GLU A 49 21.49 -3.13 -13.19
C GLU A 49 19.97 -2.91 -13.08
N TYR A 50 19.54 -2.07 -12.10
CA TYR A 50 18.15 -1.82 -11.79
C TYR A 50 17.90 -0.31 -11.67
N LEU A 51 17.42 0.28 -12.75
CA LEU A 51 17.01 1.68 -12.77
C LEU A 51 15.59 1.87 -12.19
N PHE A 52 14.78 0.81 -12.21
CA PHE A 52 13.40 0.84 -11.79
C PHE A 52 13.20 0.05 -10.50
N LEU A 53 12.52 0.67 -9.54
CA LEU A 53 12.09 0.10 -8.27
C LEU A 53 10.65 0.55 -8.02
N HIS A 54 9.77 -0.37 -7.57
CA HIS A 54 8.42 0.01 -7.19
C HIS A 54 7.79 -0.96 -6.19
N GLU A 55 6.56 -0.61 -5.73
CA GLU A 55 5.75 -1.39 -4.77
C GLU A 55 6.56 -1.81 -3.54
N THR A 56 6.97 -0.79 -2.78
CA THR A 56 7.70 -1.01 -1.53
C THR A 56 6.81 -1.57 -0.42
N ALA A 57 7.38 -2.42 0.43
CA ALA A 57 6.79 -2.91 1.67
C ALA A 57 7.74 -2.67 2.84
N ILE A 58 7.20 -2.52 4.06
CA ILE A 58 7.98 -2.37 5.29
C ILE A 58 7.25 -3.05 6.46
N ILE A 59 8.03 -3.64 7.37
CA ILE A 59 7.54 -4.17 8.65
C ILE A 59 8.62 -4.06 9.72
N GLY A 60 8.20 -3.91 10.97
CA GLY A 60 9.07 -4.04 12.15
C GLY A 60 9.00 -5.45 12.69
N TYR A 61 10.14 -6.08 12.94
CA TYR A 61 10.22 -7.41 13.54
C TYR A 61 11.47 -7.53 14.41
N HIS A 62 11.31 -7.88 15.68
CA HIS A 62 12.37 -8.03 16.69
C HIS A 62 13.36 -6.85 16.70
N GLY A 63 12.84 -5.60 16.70
CA GLY A 63 13.65 -4.37 16.73
C GLY A 63 14.36 -4.03 15.41
N THR A 64 14.14 -4.82 14.35
CA THR A 64 14.68 -4.61 13.01
C THR A 64 13.57 -4.16 12.05
N LEU A 65 13.81 -3.14 11.24
CA LEU A 65 12.95 -2.82 10.12
C LEU A 65 13.38 -3.63 8.90
N PHE A 66 12.42 -4.33 8.30
CA PHE A 66 12.56 -5.04 7.04
C PHE A 66 11.85 -4.26 5.94
N ALA A 67 12.53 -3.98 4.84
CA ALA A 67 11.95 -3.40 3.65
C ALA A 67 12.11 -4.35 2.47
N ALA A 68 11.10 -4.38 1.59
CA ALA A 68 11.16 -5.15 0.34
C ALA A 68 10.53 -4.35 -0.80
N TRP A 69 10.93 -4.68 -2.04
CA TRP A 69 10.43 -4.06 -3.27
C TRP A 69 10.72 -4.98 -4.45
N TYR A 70 10.06 -4.73 -5.59
CA TYR A 70 10.55 -5.31 -6.83
C TYR A 70 11.47 -4.36 -7.59
N ASN A 71 12.42 -4.91 -8.31
CA ASN A 71 13.27 -4.19 -9.26
C ASN A 71 12.97 -4.64 -10.69
N SER A 72 13.15 -3.72 -11.64
CA SER A 72 13.26 -4.04 -13.06
C SER A 72 14.46 -3.28 -13.66
N PRO A 73 15.07 -3.78 -14.76
CA PRO A 73 16.28 -3.16 -15.30
C PRO A 73 16.11 -1.69 -15.68
N ALA A 74 15.00 -1.33 -16.37
CA ALA A 74 14.81 0.05 -16.84
C ALA A 74 13.36 0.54 -16.78
N GLU A 75 12.38 -0.35 -17.00
CA GLU A 75 10.96 -0.03 -17.09
C GLU A 75 10.15 -0.94 -16.18
N GLU A 76 8.92 -0.51 -15.87
CA GLU A 76 8.00 -1.23 -15.01
C GLU A 76 7.70 -2.63 -15.54
N LEU A 77 7.98 -3.66 -14.72
CA LEU A 77 7.66 -5.07 -15.01
C LEU A 77 8.20 -5.55 -16.36
N LYS A 78 9.38 -5.07 -16.76
CA LYS A 78 10.07 -5.52 -17.97
C LYS A 78 11.46 -6.06 -17.65
N GLY A 79 11.77 -7.21 -18.25
CA GLY A 79 13.03 -7.92 -18.03
C GLY A 79 13.06 -8.66 -16.70
N HIS A 80 14.26 -8.98 -16.22
CA HIS A 80 14.45 -9.68 -14.94
C HIS A 80 13.90 -8.83 -13.77
N THR A 81 12.85 -9.32 -13.13
CA THR A 81 12.11 -8.59 -12.10
C THR A 81 12.06 -9.41 -10.80
N PRO A 82 13.10 -9.34 -9.95
CA PRO A 82 13.15 -10.02 -8.65
C PRO A 82 12.50 -9.18 -7.54
N ILE A 83 12.23 -9.84 -6.40
CA ILE A 83 12.06 -9.19 -5.10
C ILE A 83 13.42 -9.05 -4.44
N ARG A 84 13.72 -7.82 -4.02
CA ARG A 84 14.90 -7.48 -3.21
C ARG A 84 14.44 -6.80 -1.92
N GLY A 85 15.32 -6.80 -0.92
CA GLY A 85 15.05 -6.18 0.36
C GLY A 85 16.28 -5.62 1.02
N ALA A 86 16.08 -4.86 2.10
CA ALA A 86 17.12 -4.34 2.97
C ALA A 86 16.61 -4.28 4.41
N ARG A 87 17.54 -4.22 5.36
CA ARG A 87 17.26 -4.17 6.79
C ARG A 87 17.86 -2.94 7.44
N SER A 88 17.18 -2.41 8.46
CA SER A 88 17.70 -1.35 9.33
C SER A 88 17.65 -1.80 10.78
N PHE A 89 18.79 -1.69 11.46
CA PHE A 89 18.98 -2.06 12.87
C PHE A 89 19.01 -0.84 13.80
N ASP A 90 18.76 0.36 13.28
CA ASP A 90 18.88 1.63 13.99
C ASP A 90 17.64 2.53 13.84
N GLY A 91 16.49 1.89 13.60
CA GLY A 91 15.21 2.60 13.48
C GLY A 91 15.08 3.42 12.18
N GLY A 92 15.61 2.91 11.08
CA GLY A 92 15.48 3.49 9.74
C GLY A 92 16.50 4.58 9.38
N LYS A 93 17.53 4.78 10.22
CA LYS A 93 18.57 5.80 9.96
C LYS A 93 19.59 5.33 8.91
N THR A 94 19.96 4.04 8.98
CA THR A 94 20.83 3.40 7.98
C THR A 94 20.22 2.07 7.53
N TRP A 95 20.58 1.63 6.33
CA TRP A 95 20.06 0.43 5.68
C TRP A 95 21.20 -0.45 5.16
N SER A 96 21.03 -1.75 5.25
CA SER A 96 21.94 -2.73 4.67
C SER A 96 22.00 -2.58 3.13
N ALA A 97 23.00 -3.18 2.51
CA ALA A 97 22.99 -3.39 1.07
C ALA A 97 21.76 -4.23 0.67
N PRO A 98 21.13 -3.97 -0.48
CA PRO A 98 19.99 -4.76 -0.94
C PRO A 98 20.38 -6.22 -1.20
N GLU A 99 19.61 -7.14 -0.62
CA GLU A 99 19.72 -8.58 -0.81
C GLU A 99 18.64 -9.11 -1.76
N LEU A 100 18.92 -10.21 -2.45
CA LEU A 100 17.97 -10.92 -3.30
C LEU A 100 17.12 -11.83 -2.43
N ILE A 101 15.77 -11.72 -2.53
CA ILE A 101 14.83 -12.53 -1.75
C ILE A 101 14.16 -13.59 -2.63
N ALA A 102 13.56 -13.16 -3.74
CA ALA A 102 12.82 -14.05 -4.63
C ALA A 102 13.04 -13.70 -6.10
N TYR A 103 13.18 -14.70 -6.94
CA TYR A 103 13.36 -14.53 -8.39
C TYR A 103 13.11 -15.81 -9.14
N ASP A 104 12.82 -15.71 -10.44
CA ASP A 104 12.79 -16.84 -11.35
C ASP A 104 14.11 -16.96 -12.14
N PRO A 105 14.93 -18.02 -11.91
CA PRO A 105 16.17 -18.22 -12.66
C PRO A 105 15.97 -18.38 -14.18
N SER A 106 14.77 -18.80 -14.60
CA SER A 106 14.46 -18.95 -16.02
C SER A 106 14.14 -17.61 -16.71
N GLY A 107 13.86 -16.55 -15.91
CA GLY A 107 13.49 -15.22 -16.39
C GLY A 107 12.12 -15.15 -17.07
N LYS A 108 11.27 -16.16 -16.90
CA LYS A 108 9.92 -16.23 -17.52
C LYS A 108 8.87 -15.54 -16.67
N LEU A 109 9.07 -15.51 -15.34
CA LEU A 109 8.13 -14.92 -14.39
C LEU A 109 8.68 -13.60 -13.83
N LEU A 110 7.76 -12.67 -13.62
CA LEU A 110 7.98 -11.41 -12.93
C LEU A 110 7.52 -11.57 -11.48
N TYR A 111 8.20 -10.92 -10.54
CA TYR A 111 7.85 -10.92 -9.13
C TYR A 111 7.35 -9.54 -8.70
N CYS A 112 6.07 -9.39 -8.29
CA CYS A 112 5.47 -8.12 -7.85
C CYS A 112 4.02 -8.30 -7.39
N PRO A 113 3.60 -7.62 -6.32
CA PRO A 113 4.39 -6.93 -5.30
C PRO A 113 4.84 -7.85 -4.17
N PRO A 114 5.81 -7.43 -3.33
CA PRO A 114 6.04 -8.04 -2.02
C PRO A 114 5.10 -7.44 -0.98
N VAL A 115 4.70 -8.24 0.01
CA VAL A 115 4.06 -7.82 1.26
C VAL A 115 4.61 -8.63 2.42
N PHE A 116 4.51 -8.10 3.63
CA PHE A 116 4.92 -8.80 4.84
C PHE A 116 3.74 -9.24 5.70
N GLY A 117 3.99 -10.20 6.56
CA GLY A 117 3.11 -10.60 7.64
C GLY A 117 3.88 -11.21 8.80
N ILE A 118 3.34 -11.07 10.00
CA ILE A 118 3.83 -11.75 11.21
C ILE A 118 2.71 -12.64 11.73
N CYS A 119 3.06 -13.89 12.03
CA CYS A 119 2.15 -14.84 12.61
C CYS A 119 2.92 -15.78 13.54
N ASP A 120 2.42 -16.02 14.75
CA ASP A 120 3.07 -16.86 15.75
C ASP A 120 4.56 -16.49 15.94
N ASP A 121 4.83 -15.18 16.10
CA ASP A 121 6.17 -14.61 16.26
C ASP A 121 7.16 -15.01 15.13
N THR A 122 6.65 -15.25 13.94
CA THR A 122 7.43 -15.58 12.74
C THR A 122 7.16 -14.57 11.64
N LEU A 123 8.22 -14.07 11.03
CA LEU A 123 8.13 -13.14 9.90
C LEU A 123 8.00 -13.88 8.58
N TYR A 124 7.06 -13.46 7.76
CA TYR A 124 6.83 -13.96 6.41
C TYR A 124 6.91 -12.82 5.38
N LEU A 125 7.36 -13.16 4.18
CA LEU A 125 7.20 -12.37 2.98
C LEU A 125 6.33 -13.14 2.00
N LEU A 126 5.33 -12.47 1.44
CA LEU A 126 4.49 -12.99 0.37
C LEU A 126 4.73 -12.14 -0.87
N CYS A 127 4.75 -12.78 -2.03
CA CYS A 127 4.84 -12.04 -3.30
C CYS A 127 4.10 -12.78 -4.42
N ASN A 128 3.63 -12.03 -5.41
CA ASN A 128 3.10 -12.65 -6.61
C ASN A 128 4.20 -12.97 -7.61
N THR A 129 4.06 -14.12 -8.27
CA THR A 129 4.66 -14.36 -9.57
C THR A 129 3.66 -14.08 -10.67
N MET A 130 4.09 -13.49 -11.77
CA MET A 130 3.22 -13.03 -12.85
C MET A 130 3.83 -13.38 -14.20
N VAL A 131 2.97 -13.63 -15.18
CA VAL A 131 3.39 -13.76 -16.58
C VAL A 131 3.43 -12.41 -17.30
N SER A 132 2.66 -11.44 -16.79
CA SER A 132 2.60 -10.06 -17.26
C SER A 132 2.00 -9.16 -16.17
N ALA A 133 1.86 -7.85 -16.40
CA ALA A 133 1.55 -6.85 -15.38
C ALA A 133 0.28 -7.11 -14.54
N ASP A 134 -0.76 -7.66 -15.12
CA ASP A 134 -2.02 -7.99 -14.44
C ASP A 134 -2.49 -9.42 -14.73
N HIS A 135 -1.55 -10.32 -15.04
CA HIS A 135 -1.81 -11.74 -15.23
C HIS A 135 -1.02 -12.55 -14.19
N MET A 136 -1.68 -12.90 -13.10
CA MET A 136 -1.06 -13.62 -11.99
C MET A 136 -0.81 -15.08 -12.35
N HIS A 137 0.37 -15.57 -11.97
CA HIS A 137 0.72 -17.00 -12.09
C HIS A 137 0.48 -17.71 -10.75
N SER A 138 1.06 -17.17 -9.66
CA SER A 138 0.88 -17.72 -8.31
C SER A 138 1.15 -16.70 -7.23
N LEU A 139 0.74 -17.03 -6.02
CA LEU A 139 1.14 -16.38 -4.79
C LEU A 139 2.20 -17.26 -4.11
N GLU A 140 3.38 -16.72 -3.84
CA GLU A 140 4.48 -17.41 -3.18
C GLU A 140 4.65 -16.92 -1.75
N PHE A 141 4.99 -17.84 -0.85
CA PHE A 141 5.20 -17.63 0.56
C PHE A 141 6.64 -17.95 0.94
N TYR A 142 7.28 -17.04 1.67
CA TYR A 142 8.63 -17.17 2.19
C TYR A 142 8.61 -16.97 3.69
N ARG A 143 9.35 -17.79 4.44
CA ARG A 143 9.53 -17.67 5.88
C ARG A 143 10.94 -17.16 6.17
N TYR A 144 11.04 -16.17 7.04
CA TYR A 144 12.32 -15.69 7.54
C TYR A 144 12.89 -16.70 8.57
N ASP A 145 14.14 -17.07 8.41
CA ASP A 145 14.89 -17.90 9.36
C ASP A 145 15.95 -17.02 10.02
N GLU A 146 15.83 -16.84 11.35
CA GLU A 146 16.76 -16.03 12.12
C GLU A 146 18.16 -16.66 12.23
N SER A 147 18.28 -17.97 12.04
CA SER A 147 19.57 -18.67 12.18
C SER A 147 20.56 -18.36 11.07
N ASP A 148 20.08 -18.08 9.86
CA ASP A 148 20.89 -17.69 8.71
C ASP A 148 20.49 -16.31 8.15
N GLU A 149 19.51 -15.66 8.81
CA GLU A 149 19.00 -14.33 8.48
C GLU A 149 18.47 -14.19 7.05
N LYS A 150 17.79 -15.23 6.53
CA LYS A 150 17.27 -15.27 5.16
C LYS A 150 15.80 -15.64 5.08
N PHE A 151 15.18 -15.23 3.98
CA PHE A 151 13.86 -15.70 3.59
C PHE A 151 14.01 -16.99 2.78
N HIS A 152 13.33 -18.06 3.22
CA HIS A 152 13.29 -19.35 2.55
C HIS A 152 11.92 -19.57 1.92
N PHE A 153 11.91 -20.00 0.66
CA PHE A 153 10.69 -20.40 -0.03
C PHE A 153 9.98 -21.51 0.75
N LEU A 154 8.69 -21.33 0.98
CA LEU A 154 7.87 -22.27 1.73
C LEU A 154 6.90 -23.03 0.81
N ARG A 155 6.11 -22.30 0.04
CA ARG A 155 5.10 -22.85 -0.88
C ARG A 155 4.59 -21.81 -1.85
N SER A 156 3.84 -22.26 -2.86
CA SER A 156 3.09 -21.40 -3.77
C SER A 156 1.65 -21.88 -3.91
N GLU A 157 0.75 -20.95 -4.24
CA GLU A 157 -0.66 -21.20 -4.54
C GLU A 157 -1.03 -20.55 -5.88
N PRO A 158 -1.67 -21.27 -6.81
CA PRO A 158 -2.10 -20.72 -8.08
C PRO A 158 -3.42 -19.94 -7.93
N ILE A 159 -3.38 -18.84 -7.18
CA ILE A 159 -4.53 -17.97 -6.94
C ILE A 159 -4.39 -16.73 -7.86
N PRO A 160 -5.44 -16.36 -8.64
CA PRO A 160 -5.40 -15.20 -9.52
C PRO A 160 -5.57 -13.89 -8.75
N PHE A 161 -4.82 -13.72 -7.68
CA PHE A 161 -4.95 -12.62 -6.72
C PHE A 161 -3.67 -11.80 -6.67
N LYS A 162 -3.76 -10.51 -6.95
CA LYS A 162 -2.65 -9.56 -6.82
C LYS A 162 -2.70 -8.89 -5.46
N LEU A 163 -1.61 -9.02 -4.72
CA LEU A 163 -1.40 -8.43 -3.40
C LEU A 163 -1.39 -6.89 -3.46
N ASN A 164 -1.80 -6.24 -2.36
CA ASN A 164 -1.70 -4.79 -2.26
C ASN A 164 -0.99 -4.31 -0.99
N THR A 165 -1.31 -4.86 0.18
CA THR A 165 -0.81 -4.40 1.48
C THR A 165 -0.38 -5.57 2.36
N ASN A 166 0.28 -5.27 3.48
CA ASN A 166 0.69 -6.27 4.45
C ASN A 166 -0.51 -7.06 5.01
N VAL A 167 -0.21 -8.25 5.54
CA VAL A 167 -1.19 -9.09 6.22
C VAL A 167 -1.79 -8.34 7.41
N CYS A 168 -3.11 -8.34 7.51
CA CYS A 168 -3.86 -7.79 8.62
C CYS A 168 -4.40 -8.91 9.51
N THR A 169 -4.34 -8.73 10.84
CA THR A 169 -4.96 -9.65 11.81
C THR A 169 -6.35 -9.14 12.19
N LEU A 170 -7.36 -10.00 12.08
CA LEU A 170 -8.73 -9.71 12.50
C LEU A 170 -8.91 -9.97 14.00
N PRO A 171 -9.88 -9.33 14.66
CA PRO A 171 -10.13 -9.53 16.10
C PRO A 171 -10.46 -10.98 16.49
N ASN A 172 -10.96 -11.78 15.56
CA ASN A 172 -11.26 -13.21 15.76
C ASN A 172 -10.06 -14.13 15.52
N GLY A 173 -8.85 -13.57 15.30
CA GLY A 173 -7.62 -14.29 15.04
C GLY A 173 -7.42 -14.76 13.60
N LYS A 174 -8.40 -14.60 12.70
CA LYS A 174 -8.20 -14.83 11.27
C LYS A 174 -7.25 -13.79 10.68
N LEU A 175 -6.66 -14.08 9.52
CA LEU A 175 -5.85 -13.13 8.77
C LEU A 175 -6.56 -12.68 7.50
N LEU A 176 -6.32 -11.43 7.13
CA LEU A 176 -6.88 -10.79 5.94
C LEU A 176 -5.75 -10.19 5.09
N LEU A 177 -5.84 -10.39 3.76
CA LEU A 177 -4.99 -9.74 2.76
C LEU A 177 -5.87 -8.98 1.77
N PRO A 178 -5.83 -7.64 1.75
CA PRO A 178 -6.48 -6.85 0.71
C PRO A 178 -5.76 -6.95 -0.63
N GLY A 179 -6.52 -7.02 -1.73
CA GLY A 179 -5.97 -7.08 -3.08
C GLY A 179 -7.05 -7.12 -4.16
N ARG A 180 -6.72 -7.70 -5.30
CA ARG A 180 -7.64 -7.81 -6.43
C ARG A 180 -7.47 -9.11 -7.19
N ILE A 181 -8.51 -9.55 -7.87
CA ILE A 181 -8.43 -10.64 -8.85
C ILE A 181 -7.86 -10.07 -10.14
N ALA A 182 -6.81 -10.71 -10.65
CA ALA A 182 -6.14 -10.36 -11.90
C ALA A 182 -5.74 -11.65 -12.65
N GLU A 183 -6.63 -12.16 -13.47
CA GLU A 183 -6.46 -13.43 -14.20
C GLU A 183 -5.86 -13.25 -15.59
N MET A 184 -6.07 -12.10 -16.19
CA MET A 184 -5.60 -11.74 -17.52
C MET A 184 -5.32 -10.25 -17.59
N ASP A 185 -4.50 -9.82 -18.56
CA ASP A 185 -4.24 -8.40 -18.84
C ASP A 185 -5.47 -7.69 -19.42
N SER A 186 -6.59 -7.78 -18.72
CA SER A 186 -7.87 -7.19 -19.11
C SER A 186 -8.55 -6.52 -17.93
N PHE A 187 -9.32 -5.50 -18.22
CA PHE A 187 -10.08 -4.75 -17.21
C PHE A 187 -11.59 -4.95 -17.41
N PRO A 188 -12.38 -4.89 -16.35
CA PRO A 188 -12.04 -4.47 -14.98
C PRO A 188 -11.34 -5.56 -14.15
N ASN A 189 -10.51 -5.13 -13.20
CA ASN A 189 -10.05 -5.99 -12.12
C ASN A 189 -11.06 -5.97 -10.96
N THR A 190 -11.24 -7.11 -10.30
CA THR A 190 -12.24 -7.24 -9.24
C THR A 190 -11.61 -7.02 -7.86
N PRO A 191 -12.08 -6.05 -7.05
CA PRO A 191 -11.66 -5.91 -5.66
C PRO A 191 -11.95 -7.19 -4.88
N ALA A 192 -10.96 -7.68 -4.13
CA ALA A 192 -11.09 -8.93 -3.38
C ALA A 192 -10.18 -8.93 -2.15
N VAL A 193 -10.41 -9.89 -1.27
CA VAL A 193 -9.53 -10.21 -0.15
C VAL A 193 -9.21 -11.70 -0.14
N LEU A 194 -8.05 -12.05 0.42
CA LEU A 194 -7.79 -13.41 0.88
C LEU A 194 -7.99 -13.48 2.39
N ILE A 195 -8.59 -14.56 2.88
CA ILE A 195 -8.83 -14.82 4.30
C ILE A 195 -8.16 -16.15 4.67
N SER A 196 -7.28 -16.14 5.67
CA SER A 196 -6.81 -17.35 6.35
C SER A 196 -7.71 -17.63 7.55
N ASP A 197 -8.59 -18.60 7.40
CA ASP A 197 -9.54 -18.99 8.45
C ASP A 197 -8.86 -19.62 9.67
N SER A 198 -7.66 -20.17 9.50
CA SER A 198 -6.84 -20.76 10.58
C SER A 198 -6.07 -19.72 11.38
N GLY A 199 -5.98 -18.46 10.91
CA GLY A 199 -5.11 -17.45 11.50
C GLY A 199 -3.62 -17.66 11.22
N LYS A 200 -3.25 -18.52 10.28
CA LYS A 200 -1.85 -18.84 9.94
C LYS A 200 -1.52 -18.43 8.52
N ILE A 201 -0.33 -17.85 8.32
CA ILE A 201 0.13 -17.40 7.01
C ILE A 201 0.46 -18.59 6.10
N ASP A 202 1.03 -19.65 6.66
CA ASP A 202 1.46 -20.85 5.94
C ASP A 202 0.31 -21.86 5.65
N ALA A 203 -0.90 -21.58 6.12
CA ALA A 203 -2.10 -22.35 5.83
C ALA A 203 -2.77 -21.89 4.52
N PRO A 204 -3.74 -22.66 3.99
CA PRO A 204 -4.51 -22.26 2.81
C PRO A 204 -5.29 -20.95 3.03
N TRP A 205 -5.39 -20.14 1.98
CA TRP A 205 -6.15 -18.89 1.95
C TRP A 205 -7.38 -19.03 1.06
N ARG A 206 -8.47 -18.43 1.49
CA ARG A 206 -9.74 -18.40 0.77
C ARG A 206 -9.95 -17.04 0.11
N LEU A 207 -10.27 -17.05 -1.17
CA LEU A 207 -10.56 -15.84 -1.97
C LEU A 207 -12.02 -15.43 -1.76
N VAL A 208 -12.23 -14.16 -1.38
CA VAL A 208 -13.55 -13.54 -1.23
C VAL A 208 -13.61 -12.27 -2.07
N LYS A 209 -14.58 -12.19 -2.98
CA LYS A 209 -14.85 -10.99 -3.76
C LYS A 209 -15.49 -9.92 -2.87
N ILE A 210 -15.06 -8.67 -3.02
CA ILE A 210 -15.69 -7.52 -2.36
C ILE A 210 -16.94 -7.08 -3.12
N GLN A 211 -16.89 -7.14 -4.45
CA GLN A 211 -18.06 -6.97 -5.33
C GLN A 211 -18.01 -8.00 -6.46
N GLU A 212 -19.09 -8.14 -7.20
CA GLU A 212 -19.21 -9.21 -8.21
C GLU A 212 -18.13 -9.09 -9.31
N ASN A 213 -17.88 -7.87 -9.76
CA ASN A 213 -16.86 -7.55 -10.75
C ASN A 213 -16.31 -6.13 -10.49
N GLY A 214 -15.49 -5.59 -11.39
CA GLY A 214 -14.92 -4.25 -11.26
C GLY A 214 -15.74 -3.15 -11.94
N ASP A 215 -17.04 -3.34 -12.23
CA ASP A 215 -17.88 -2.32 -12.85
C ASP A 215 -18.44 -1.35 -11.79
N LEU A 216 -18.52 -0.06 -12.14
CA LEU A 216 -19.11 0.98 -11.32
C LEU A 216 -20.51 1.38 -11.86
N PRO A 217 -21.39 1.98 -11.04
CA PRO A 217 -22.76 2.30 -11.44
C PRO A 217 -22.91 3.22 -12.66
N ASP A 218 -21.92 4.06 -12.94
CA ASP A 218 -21.89 4.93 -14.13
C ASP A 218 -21.39 4.22 -15.40
N GLY A 219 -21.13 2.91 -15.33
CA GLY A 219 -20.57 2.09 -16.40
C GLY A 219 -19.05 2.19 -16.55
N SER A 220 -18.37 3.01 -15.73
CA SER A 220 -16.90 3.01 -15.68
C SER A 220 -16.37 1.75 -14.98
N LYS A 221 -15.05 1.51 -15.11
CA LYS A 221 -14.41 0.27 -14.65
C LYS A 221 -13.27 0.55 -13.69
N LEU A 222 -13.13 -0.29 -12.67
CA LEU A 222 -11.95 -0.33 -11.83
C LEU A 222 -10.79 -0.97 -12.59
N VAL A 223 -9.77 -0.18 -12.88
CA VAL A 223 -8.59 -0.63 -13.63
C VAL A 223 -7.58 -1.26 -12.67
N HIS A 224 -7.13 -0.52 -11.66
CA HIS A 224 -6.23 -1.00 -10.63
C HIS A 224 -6.84 -0.73 -9.25
N PRO A 225 -7.83 -1.53 -8.80
CA PRO A 225 -8.42 -1.36 -7.47
C PRO A 225 -7.44 -1.83 -6.39
N GLU A 226 -6.42 -1.03 -6.13
CA GLU A 226 -5.49 -1.29 -5.02
C GLU A 226 -6.16 -0.94 -3.72
N LEU A 227 -6.08 -1.89 -2.77
CA LEU A 227 -6.84 -1.88 -1.54
C LEU A 227 -5.95 -1.74 -0.31
N SER A 228 -6.45 -1.04 0.71
CA SER A 228 -5.84 -0.98 2.04
C SER A 228 -6.92 -0.94 3.12
N ALA A 229 -6.70 -1.64 4.24
CA ALA A 229 -7.71 -1.85 5.27
C ALA A 229 -7.40 -1.13 6.58
N ILE A 230 -8.46 -0.61 7.21
CA ILE A 230 -8.53 -0.30 8.64
C ILE A 230 -9.45 -1.33 9.28
N ILE A 231 -9.01 -1.91 10.41
CA ILE A 231 -9.80 -2.86 11.18
C ILE A 231 -10.02 -2.26 12.57
N GLN A 232 -11.29 -1.96 12.89
CA GLN A 232 -11.64 -1.31 14.13
C GLN A 232 -12.97 -1.83 14.67
N ASP A 233 -12.98 -2.30 15.92
CA ASP A 233 -14.19 -2.79 16.62
C ASP A 233 -14.97 -3.84 15.82
N GLY A 234 -14.26 -4.68 15.06
CA GLY A 234 -14.85 -5.72 14.19
C GLY A 234 -15.31 -5.20 12.81
N LEU A 235 -15.36 -3.90 12.60
CA LEU A 235 -15.62 -3.31 11.28
C LEU A 235 -14.31 -3.27 10.46
N ILE A 236 -14.35 -3.83 9.28
CA ILE A 236 -13.28 -3.70 8.28
C ILE A 236 -13.70 -2.60 7.30
N THR A 237 -12.89 -1.55 7.18
CA THR A 237 -13.06 -0.50 6.16
C THR A 237 -11.90 -0.58 5.18
N ILE A 238 -12.19 -0.81 3.90
CA ILE A 238 -11.19 -0.90 2.83
C ILE A 238 -11.27 0.34 1.95
N PHE A 239 -10.16 1.08 1.87
CA PHE A 239 -9.97 2.15 0.88
C PHE A 239 -9.57 1.55 -0.45
N CYS A 240 -10.17 2.02 -1.53
CA CYS A 240 -9.95 1.51 -2.87
C CYS A 240 -9.51 2.62 -3.83
N ARG A 241 -8.39 2.40 -4.53
CA ARG A 241 -7.96 3.27 -5.64
C ARG A 241 -8.96 3.21 -6.79
N ASN A 242 -9.27 4.38 -7.35
CA ASN A 242 -10.10 4.52 -8.55
C ASN A 242 -9.34 5.32 -9.61
N ASP A 243 -9.00 4.70 -10.74
CA ASP A 243 -8.15 5.31 -11.76
C ASP A 243 -8.92 6.17 -12.77
N LEU A 244 -10.08 5.68 -13.21
CA LEU A 244 -10.84 6.31 -14.29
C LEU A 244 -11.73 7.45 -13.78
N ARG A 245 -12.07 7.42 -12.49
CA ARG A 245 -12.86 8.45 -11.83
C ARG A 245 -12.11 8.99 -10.63
N LYS A 246 -12.21 10.30 -10.40
CA LYS A 246 -11.62 10.96 -9.23
C LYS A 246 -12.60 10.97 -8.04
N VAL A 247 -13.35 9.91 -7.91
CA VAL A 247 -14.24 9.66 -6.76
C VAL A 247 -13.56 8.65 -5.87
N PRO A 248 -13.12 9.06 -4.66
CA PRO A 248 -12.51 8.14 -3.72
C PRO A 248 -13.53 7.13 -3.23
N LEU A 249 -13.13 5.86 -3.14
CA LEU A 249 -14.04 4.76 -2.83
C LEU A 249 -13.59 4.01 -1.57
N LEU A 250 -14.56 3.51 -0.83
CA LEU A 250 -14.36 2.54 0.24
C LEU A 250 -15.42 1.44 0.22
N TYR A 251 -15.11 0.33 0.90
CA TYR A 251 -15.99 -0.79 1.15
C TYR A 251 -15.96 -1.14 2.63
N GLN A 252 -17.04 -1.72 3.16
CA GLN A 252 -17.12 -2.11 4.57
C GLN A 252 -17.65 -3.52 4.75
N SER A 253 -17.12 -4.22 5.76
CA SER A 253 -17.58 -5.53 6.20
C SER A 253 -17.67 -5.57 7.73
N GLY A 254 -18.81 -6.00 8.26
CA GLY A 254 -19.02 -6.19 9.69
C GLY A 254 -18.99 -7.66 10.15
N ASP A 255 -18.66 -8.59 9.26
CA ASP A 255 -18.71 -10.03 9.50
C ASP A 255 -17.37 -10.75 9.28
N GLY A 256 -16.28 -9.99 9.38
CA GLY A 256 -14.92 -10.52 9.21
C GLY A 256 -14.49 -10.72 7.76
N GLY A 257 -15.11 -9.98 6.82
CA GLY A 257 -14.74 -10.01 5.40
C GLY A 257 -15.54 -11.03 4.57
N GLU A 258 -16.61 -11.62 5.13
CA GLU A 258 -17.44 -12.59 4.41
C GLU A 258 -18.39 -11.90 3.42
N THR A 259 -19.01 -10.79 3.85
CA THR A 259 -19.87 -9.97 3.00
C THR A 259 -19.46 -8.49 3.07
N TRP A 260 -19.76 -7.75 2.01
CA TRP A 260 -19.27 -6.39 1.83
C TRP A 260 -20.40 -5.46 1.37
N SER A 261 -20.39 -4.24 1.90
CA SER A 261 -21.16 -3.10 1.42
C SER A 261 -20.26 -2.13 0.67
N GLY A 262 -20.79 -1.48 -0.36
CA GLY A 262 -20.08 -0.52 -1.20
C GLY A 262 -20.22 -0.83 -2.69
N PRO A 263 -19.57 -0.05 -3.57
CA PRO A 263 -18.68 1.07 -3.25
C PRO A 263 -19.40 2.25 -2.59
N ILE A 264 -18.72 2.89 -1.63
CA ILE A 264 -19.17 4.09 -0.92
C ILE A 264 -18.17 5.20 -1.24
N SER A 265 -18.63 6.38 -1.64
CA SER A 265 -17.75 7.54 -1.85
C SER A 265 -17.40 8.21 -0.52
N HIS A 266 -16.24 8.89 -0.48
CA HIS A 266 -15.81 9.65 0.70
C HIS A 266 -15.11 10.96 0.31
N ASN A 267 -14.89 11.86 1.29
CA ASN A 267 -14.42 13.22 1.06
C ASN A 267 -12.89 13.42 1.20
N ILE A 268 -12.06 12.38 1.44
CA ILE A 268 -10.61 12.55 1.40
C ILE A 268 -10.17 12.65 -0.07
N PRO A 269 -9.51 13.75 -0.49
CA PRO A 269 -9.28 14.07 -1.89
C PRO A 269 -8.04 13.36 -2.48
N PHE A 270 -7.97 12.04 -2.39
CA PHE A 270 -6.86 11.31 -2.97
C PHE A 270 -6.91 11.28 -4.51
N SER A 271 -5.75 11.44 -5.11
CA SER A 271 -5.55 11.21 -6.54
C SER A 271 -5.35 9.74 -6.86
N SER A 272 -5.40 9.39 -8.15
CA SER A 272 -5.19 8.03 -8.63
C SER A 272 -3.76 7.52 -8.32
N SER A 273 -3.62 6.88 -7.16
CA SER A 273 -2.40 6.21 -6.69
C SER A 273 -2.77 5.24 -5.57
N LYS A 274 -1.90 4.28 -5.27
CA LYS A 274 -2.08 3.37 -4.14
C LYS A 274 -2.23 4.16 -2.85
N ILE A 275 -3.24 3.79 -2.06
CA ILE A 275 -3.52 4.29 -0.71
C ILE A 275 -3.00 3.25 0.28
N TYR A 276 -2.51 3.70 1.43
CA TYR A 276 -2.19 2.83 2.55
C TYR A 276 -2.89 3.32 3.81
N SER A 277 -3.40 2.41 4.60
CA SER A 277 -4.11 2.72 5.85
C SER A 277 -3.77 1.72 6.94
N GLY A 278 -4.00 2.09 8.18
CA GLY A 278 -3.79 1.23 9.33
C GLY A 278 -4.23 1.90 10.62
N THR A 279 -3.99 1.21 11.74
CA THR A 279 -4.31 1.69 13.09
C THR A 279 -3.03 1.72 13.92
N LEU A 280 -2.80 2.83 14.62
CA LEU A 280 -1.68 3.00 15.55
C LEU A 280 -1.97 2.34 16.89
N SER A 281 -0.93 2.03 17.65
CA SER A 281 -1.03 1.48 19.01
C SER A 281 -1.81 2.37 19.98
N ASN A 282 -1.92 3.68 19.71
CA ASN A 282 -2.72 4.63 20.47
C ASN A 282 -4.22 4.65 20.07
N GLY A 283 -4.66 3.76 19.19
CA GLY A 283 -6.04 3.63 18.73
C GLY A 283 -6.46 4.59 17.61
N LYS A 284 -5.59 5.49 17.16
CA LYS A 284 -5.88 6.36 16.01
C LYS A 284 -5.70 5.59 14.71
N ASN A 285 -6.64 5.77 13.81
CA ASN A 285 -6.49 5.31 12.44
C ASN A 285 -5.70 6.32 11.61
N TYR A 286 -4.98 5.84 10.60
CA TYR A 286 -4.32 6.70 9.64
C TYR A 286 -4.59 6.23 8.21
N VAL A 287 -4.55 7.18 7.28
CA VAL A 287 -4.62 6.90 5.85
C VAL A 287 -3.60 7.78 5.13
N ILE A 288 -2.83 7.17 4.22
CA ILE A 288 -1.76 7.81 3.46
C ILE A 288 -2.08 7.72 1.98
N GLY A 289 -1.99 8.83 1.28
CA GLY A 289 -2.22 8.88 -0.16
C GLY A 289 -1.68 10.15 -0.80
N SER A 290 -1.76 10.19 -2.10
CA SER A 290 -1.34 11.36 -2.89
C SER A 290 -2.53 12.31 -3.09
N LEU A 291 -2.35 13.61 -2.81
CA LEU A 291 -3.40 14.63 -2.94
C LEU A 291 -3.41 15.33 -4.30
N SER A 292 -2.26 15.46 -4.96
CA SER A 292 -2.14 16.19 -6.22
C SER A 292 -1.22 15.41 -7.16
N GLY A 293 -1.83 14.60 -8.02
CA GLY A 293 -1.06 13.66 -8.79
C GLY A 293 -0.22 12.78 -7.84
N ARG A 294 1.09 12.66 -8.09
CA ARG A 294 2.04 11.96 -7.19
C ARG A 294 3.10 12.89 -6.60
N ASN A 295 2.89 14.20 -6.70
CA ASN A 295 3.87 15.20 -6.23
C ASN A 295 3.70 15.54 -4.75
N ARG A 296 2.58 15.15 -4.15
CA ARG A 296 2.25 15.43 -2.77
C ARG A 296 1.73 14.18 -2.09
N LEU A 297 2.54 13.61 -1.18
CA LEU A 297 2.18 12.46 -0.35
C LEU A 297 1.81 12.96 1.05
N SER A 298 0.59 12.66 1.49
CA SER A 298 0.04 13.17 2.75
C SER A 298 -0.54 12.05 3.59
N ILE A 299 -0.62 12.29 4.90
CA ILE A 299 -1.20 11.39 5.89
C ILE A 299 -2.29 12.13 6.67
N PHE A 300 -3.38 11.43 6.96
CA PHE A 300 -4.45 11.90 7.83
C PHE A 300 -4.59 10.97 9.02
N PHE A 301 -4.92 11.53 10.19
CA PHE A 301 -5.16 10.78 11.41
C PHE A 301 -6.58 11.03 11.93
N SER A 302 -7.22 9.95 12.39
CA SER A 302 -8.52 10.01 13.02
C SER A 302 -8.43 10.32 14.53
N GLU A 303 -9.58 10.59 15.15
CA GLU A 303 -9.71 10.39 16.57
C GLU A 303 -9.63 8.89 16.93
N PRO A 304 -9.14 8.54 18.13
CA PRO A 304 -9.07 7.14 18.54
C PRO A 304 -10.44 6.46 18.49
N GLY A 305 -10.50 5.27 17.94
CA GLY A 305 -11.75 4.52 17.87
C GLY A 305 -12.77 5.03 16.85
N THR A 306 -12.38 5.89 15.89
CA THR A 306 -13.29 6.42 14.87
C THR A 306 -12.69 6.37 13.46
N LEU A 307 -13.53 6.59 12.44
CA LEU A 307 -13.12 6.88 11.06
C LEU A 307 -13.17 8.38 10.73
N GLU A 308 -13.34 9.26 11.72
CA GLU A 308 -13.32 10.70 11.53
C GLU A 308 -11.88 11.20 11.56
N PHE A 309 -11.34 11.57 10.41
CA PHE A 309 -9.99 12.10 10.27
C PHE A 309 -9.99 13.60 10.56
N THR A 310 -9.40 13.98 11.69
CA THR A 310 -9.43 15.35 12.25
C THR A 310 -8.12 16.10 12.09
N SER A 311 -7.06 15.44 11.66
CA SER A 311 -5.77 16.09 11.42
C SER A 311 -5.09 15.51 10.18
N GLY A 312 -4.21 16.30 9.55
CA GLY A 312 -3.47 15.90 8.36
C GLY A 312 -2.14 16.62 8.21
N TYR A 313 -1.19 15.95 7.58
CA TYR A 313 0.16 16.46 7.36
C TYR A 313 0.70 16.00 6.01
N ASP A 314 1.59 16.83 5.44
CA ASP A 314 2.41 16.40 4.30
C ASP A 314 3.59 15.55 4.80
N ILE A 315 3.71 14.35 4.27
CA ILE A 315 4.92 13.52 4.37
C ILE A 315 5.96 14.09 3.41
N ARG A 316 5.57 14.24 2.13
CA ARG A 316 6.38 14.87 1.10
C ARG A 316 5.51 15.80 0.28
N ASN A 317 6.06 16.95 -0.06
CA ASN A 317 5.35 17.94 -0.87
C ASN A 317 6.32 18.61 -1.83
N GLY A 318 6.03 18.50 -3.10
CA GLY A 318 6.30 19.41 -4.16
C GLY A 318 7.68 19.47 -4.73
N TYR A 319 8.02 20.70 -5.00
CA TYR A 319 9.17 21.12 -5.75
C TYR A 319 10.49 20.89 -5.02
N ASP A 320 11.44 20.25 -5.69
CA ASP A 320 12.81 20.14 -5.23
C ASP A 320 13.65 21.26 -5.87
N PRO A 321 14.10 22.24 -5.09
CA PRO A 321 14.84 23.40 -5.64
C PRO A 321 16.25 23.06 -6.14
N VAL A 322 16.81 21.92 -5.69
CA VAL A 322 18.14 21.48 -6.14
C VAL A 322 18.07 20.86 -7.51
N LEU A 323 16.99 20.13 -7.79
CA LEU A 323 16.78 19.43 -9.05
C LEU A 323 15.95 20.24 -10.05
N ASP A 324 15.37 21.39 -9.60
CA ASP A 324 14.45 22.21 -10.39
C ASP A 324 13.30 21.39 -11.00
N LEU A 325 12.72 20.51 -10.20
CA LEU A 325 11.63 19.63 -10.64
C LEU A 325 10.71 19.23 -9.48
N TYR A 326 9.56 18.64 -9.85
CA TYR A 326 8.62 18.02 -8.94
C TYR A 326 8.81 16.50 -8.97
N PRO A 327 9.51 15.90 -7.99
CA PRO A 327 9.60 14.45 -7.89
C PRO A 327 8.22 13.85 -7.61
N GLN A 328 8.03 12.59 -8.01
CA GLN A 328 6.84 11.84 -7.68
C GLN A 328 7.10 10.95 -6.48
N PHE A 329 6.13 10.91 -5.56
CA PHE A 329 6.11 10.05 -4.36
C PHE A 329 4.86 9.19 -4.41
N SER A 330 5.02 7.87 -4.38
CA SER A 330 3.90 6.97 -4.58
C SER A 330 4.08 5.65 -3.85
N TYR A 331 2.99 4.93 -3.73
CA TYR A 331 2.94 3.57 -3.20
C TYR A 331 3.49 3.49 -1.77
N PRO A 332 2.89 4.28 -0.83
CA PRO A 332 3.27 4.22 0.56
C PRO A 332 2.89 2.88 1.19
N VAL A 333 3.72 2.40 2.11
CA VAL A 333 3.41 1.37 3.10
C VAL A 333 4.01 1.82 4.42
N ALA A 334 3.35 1.51 5.54
CA ALA A 334 3.82 1.95 6.84
C ALA A 334 3.79 0.83 7.88
N CYS A 335 4.67 0.95 8.87
CA CYS A 335 4.64 0.13 10.08
C CYS A 335 4.99 0.97 11.29
N GLU A 336 4.40 0.62 12.45
CA GLU A 336 4.78 1.18 13.72
C GLU A 336 5.87 0.33 14.35
N MET A 337 6.95 0.97 14.83
CA MET A 337 8.00 0.35 15.63
C MET A 337 8.66 1.40 16.52
N ASP A 338 8.97 1.04 17.77
CA ASP A 338 9.68 1.87 18.74
C ASP A 338 9.05 3.27 18.93
N GLY A 339 7.72 3.33 18.98
CA GLY A 339 6.96 4.58 19.17
C GLY A 339 7.02 5.55 17.98
N LYS A 340 7.40 5.06 16.80
CA LYS A 340 7.41 5.80 15.55
C LYS A 340 6.57 5.10 14.49
N LEU A 341 5.98 5.90 13.60
CA LEU A 341 5.48 5.41 12.32
C LEU A 341 6.55 5.59 11.26
N HIS A 342 6.88 4.51 10.59
CA HIS A 342 7.84 4.43 9.49
C HIS A 342 7.07 4.27 8.19
N VAL A 343 7.16 5.26 7.30
CA VAL A 343 6.46 5.25 6.01
C VAL A 343 7.47 5.11 4.89
N ILE A 344 7.51 3.95 4.24
CA ILE A 344 8.32 3.73 3.02
C ILE A 344 7.49 4.07 1.79
N TYR A 345 8.12 4.61 0.77
CA TYR A 345 7.47 4.95 -0.51
C TYR A 345 8.49 4.98 -1.66
N THR A 346 7.99 4.82 -2.87
CA THR A 346 8.78 5.02 -4.09
C THR A 346 8.94 6.50 -4.37
N MET A 347 10.18 6.95 -4.59
CA MET A 347 10.50 8.27 -5.12
C MET A 347 10.98 8.14 -6.56
N GLN A 348 10.33 8.84 -7.47
CA GLN A 348 10.70 8.91 -8.88
C GLN A 348 11.19 10.30 -9.22
N THR A 349 12.42 10.40 -9.76
CA THR A 349 12.95 11.61 -10.38
C THR A 349 12.95 11.43 -11.89
N PRO A 350 12.25 12.29 -12.65
CA PRO A 350 12.37 12.26 -14.10
C PRO A 350 13.76 12.79 -14.52
N GLU A 351 14.66 11.92 -14.90
CA GLU A 351 15.79 12.32 -15.72
C GLU A 351 15.39 12.24 -17.18
N ARG A 352 15.58 13.34 -17.93
CA ARG A 352 15.42 13.57 -19.37
C ARG A 352 15.16 12.31 -20.24
N GLN A 353 14.12 11.53 -20.05
CA GLN A 353 13.70 10.33 -20.81
C GLN A 353 13.71 8.98 -20.05
N LYS A 354 14.18 8.89 -18.81
CA LYS A 354 14.17 7.64 -18.02
C LYS A 354 13.61 7.92 -16.63
N CYS A 355 12.58 7.19 -16.26
CA CYS A 355 12.09 7.18 -14.87
C CYS A 355 13.09 6.41 -13.99
N ILE A 356 13.89 7.13 -13.21
CA ILE A 356 14.75 6.53 -12.20
C ILE A 356 13.97 6.50 -10.89
N ARG A 357 13.82 5.31 -10.30
CA ARG A 357 13.07 5.12 -9.06
C ARG A 357 13.94 4.50 -7.97
N GLY A 358 13.86 5.09 -6.78
CA GLY A 358 14.43 4.58 -5.55
C GLY A 358 13.39 4.48 -4.44
N ALA A 359 13.75 3.87 -3.31
CA ALA A 359 12.92 3.81 -2.12
C ALA A 359 13.42 4.78 -1.06
N MET A 360 12.49 5.54 -0.48
CA MET A 360 12.70 6.43 0.66
C MET A 360 11.80 6.06 1.82
N ILE A 361 12.23 6.42 3.01
CA ILE A 361 11.45 6.31 4.23
C ILE A 361 11.38 7.67 4.93
N THR A 362 10.19 8.00 5.42
CA THR A 362 9.96 9.09 6.38
C THR A 362 9.51 8.48 7.69
N SER A 363 10.20 8.78 8.78
CA SER A 363 9.92 8.28 10.13
C SER A 363 9.58 9.45 11.06
N PHE A 364 8.55 9.28 11.90
CA PHE A 364 8.15 10.31 12.86
C PHE A 364 7.52 9.69 14.11
N PRO A 365 7.58 10.38 15.28
CA PRO A 365 6.97 9.89 16.51
C PRO A 365 5.45 9.78 16.39
N ILE A 366 4.84 8.70 16.90
CA ILE A 366 3.37 8.57 16.90
C ILE A 366 2.70 9.57 17.86
N SER A 367 3.44 10.13 18.82
CA SER A 367 2.96 11.22 19.68
C SER A 367 2.61 12.49 18.88
N CYS A 368 3.19 12.70 17.70
CA CYS A 368 2.81 13.80 16.82
C CYS A 368 1.38 13.66 16.27
N ALA A 369 0.86 12.44 16.21
CA ALA A 369 -0.54 12.16 15.90
C ALA A 369 -1.49 12.51 17.07
N ALA A 370 -0.94 12.78 18.27
CA ALA A 370 -1.72 13.02 19.48
C ALA A 370 -1.95 14.52 19.80
N CYS A 371 -1.29 15.45 19.10
CA CYS A 371 -1.37 16.87 19.39
C CYS A 371 -2.37 17.59 18.47
N ARG A 372 -3.60 17.73 18.94
CA ARG A 372 -4.47 18.90 19.18
C ARG A 372 -5.90 18.53 19.37
#